data_c18f9ceb77c2d731c56216d940630f4b
#
_entry.id   c18f9ceb77c2d731c56216d940630f4b
#
_cell.length_a   1.000
_cell.length_b   1.000
_cell.length_c   1.000
_cell.angle_alpha   90.00
_cell.angle_beta   90.00
_cell.angle_gamma   90.00
#
_symmetry.space_group_name_H-M   'P 1'
#
loop_
_entity.id
_entity.type
_entity.pdbx_description
1 polymer ?
#
loop_
_entity_poly.entity_id
_entity_poly.type
_entity_poly.pdbx_seq_one_letter_code
_entity_poly.pdbx_strand_id
1 'polypeptide(L)'
;MRKLASIQRIWKIEPIDGADRIELAHVLGWQCVVNKGQFQPMSLAVYFEVDSFLPIRPVFEFLRASSYKKTDVMGEGFRLRTMKFRGQISQGLLLPIDSFPEIGRAHV
;
A
#
# COMPACT_ATOMS: atom_id res chain seq x y z
N MET A 1 15.45 -13.59 -5.90
CA MET A 1 15.15 -12.23 -5.46
C MET A 1 13.75 -12.14 -4.89
N ARG A 2 13.62 -11.51 -3.76
CA ARG A 2 12.31 -11.35 -3.13
C ARG A 2 11.45 -10.35 -3.89
N LYS A 3 10.21 -10.70 -4.12
CA LYS A 3 9.27 -9.83 -4.82
C LYS A 3 8.53 -8.98 -3.78
N LEU A 4 8.83 -7.68 -3.73
CA LEU A 4 8.29 -6.77 -2.73
C LEU A 4 6.99 -6.10 -3.16
N ALA A 5 6.68 -6.11 -4.44
CA ALA A 5 5.45 -5.56 -4.98
C ALA A 5 4.76 -6.61 -5.86
N SER A 6 3.44 -6.72 -5.75
CA SER A 6 2.69 -7.69 -6.52
C SER A 6 1.25 -7.25 -6.69
N ILE A 7 0.58 -7.77 -7.72
CA ILE A 7 -0.85 -7.56 -7.89
C ILE A 7 -1.57 -8.61 -7.07
N GLN A 8 -2.40 -8.18 -6.14
CA GLN A 8 -3.11 -9.07 -5.24
C GLN A 8 -4.59 -8.73 -5.21
N ARG A 9 -5.41 -9.72 -4.87
CA ARG A 9 -6.84 -9.54 -4.71
C ARG A 9 -7.16 -9.15 -3.27
N ILE A 10 -7.97 -8.10 -3.13
CA ILE A 10 -8.48 -7.69 -1.81
C ILE A 10 -9.65 -8.63 -1.52
N TRP A 11 -9.49 -9.52 -0.56
CA TRP A 11 -10.52 -10.53 -0.30
C TRP A 11 -11.56 -10.11 0.74
N LYS A 12 -11.30 -9.00 1.45
CA LYS A 12 -12.24 -8.51 2.44
C LYS A 12 -11.98 -7.04 2.71
N ILE A 13 -13.05 -6.25 2.88
CA ILE A 13 -12.97 -4.87 3.34
C ILE A 13 -13.91 -4.76 4.52
N GLU A 14 -13.44 -4.18 5.63
CA GLU A 14 -14.26 -4.00 6.80
C GLU A 14 -14.09 -2.62 7.42
N PRO A 15 -15.14 -2.10 8.07
CA PRO A 15 -15.07 -0.77 8.68
C PRO A 15 -14.15 -0.79 9.90
N ILE A 16 -13.62 0.40 10.23
CA ILE A 16 -12.85 0.60 11.46
C ILE A 16 -13.74 1.36 12.42
N ASP A 17 -13.91 0.83 13.61
CA ASP A 17 -14.75 1.42 14.64
C ASP A 17 -14.31 2.86 14.94
N GLY A 18 -15.24 3.79 14.89
CA GLY A 18 -14.97 5.19 15.17
C GLY A 18 -14.28 5.94 14.05
N ALA A 19 -14.10 5.32 12.87
CA ALA A 19 -13.45 5.97 11.73
C ALA A 19 -14.42 6.13 10.57
N ASP A 20 -14.54 7.36 10.07
CA ASP A 20 -15.45 7.67 8.97
C ASP A 20 -14.77 7.71 7.61
N ARG A 21 -13.44 7.84 7.58
CA ARG A 21 -12.71 8.08 6.34
C ARG A 21 -11.79 6.96 5.94
N ILE A 22 -11.59 5.98 6.80
CA ILE A 22 -10.67 4.87 6.54
C ILE A 22 -11.35 3.55 6.83
N GLU A 23 -10.83 2.50 6.20
CA GLU A 23 -11.33 1.14 6.40
C GLU A 23 -10.18 0.15 6.24
N LEU A 24 -10.39 -1.10 6.64
CA LEU A 24 -9.38 -2.15 6.53
C LEU A 24 -9.58 -2.95 5.26
N ALA A 25 -8.53 -3.10 4.48
CA ALA A 25 -8.51 -3.98 3.32
C ALA A 25 -7.59 -5.17 3.61
N HIS A 26 -8.06 -6.37 3.36
CA HIS A 26 -7.32 -7.59 3.62
C HIS A 26 -6.76 -8.17 2.32
N VAL A 27 -5.45 -8.37 2.31
CA VAL A 27 -4.71 -8.89 1.16
C VAL A 27 -3.77 -9.97 1.68
N LEU A 28 -3.86 -11.18 1.11
CA LEU A 28 -3.08 -12.32 1.62
C LEU A 28 -3.35 -12.49 3.12
N GLY A 29 -2.32 -12.66 3.92
CA GLY A 29 -2.45 -12.68 5.38
C GLY A 29 -2.27 -11.34 6.05
N TRP A 30 -2.26 -10.25 5.26
CA TRP A 30 -1.98 -8.89 5.75
C TRP A 30 -3.23 -8.03 5.75
N GLN A 31 -3.20 -6.96 6.53
CA GLN A 31 -4.24 -5.94 6.48
C GLN A 31 -3.62 -4.57 6.28
N CYS A 32 -4.30 -3.73 5.51
CA CYS A 32 -3.87 -2.37 5.22
C CYS A 32 -5.02 -1.40 5.49
N VAL A 33 -4.69 -0.25 6.08
CA VAL A 33 -5.66 0.83 6.24
C VAL A 33 -5.67 1.61 4.93
N VAL A 34 -6.86 1.77 4.37
CA VAL A 34 -7.07 2.48 3.10
C VAL A 34 -8.16 3.53 3.27
N ASN A 35 -8.27 4.44 2.32
CA ASN A 35 -9.36 5.42 2.33
C ASN A 35 -10.67 4.70 2.07
N LYS A 36 -11.72 5.12 2.77
CA LYS A 36 -13.04 4.53 2.61
C LYS A 36 -13.52 4.71 1.17
N GLY A 37 -13.99 3.60 0.57
CA GLY A 37 -14.47 3.62 -0.80
C GLY A 37 -13.40 3.58 -1.87
N GLN A 38 -12.13 3.55 -1.48
CA GLN A 38 -11.03 3.52 -2.45
C GLN A 38 -10.97 2.20 -3.24
N PHE A 39 -11.28 1.10 -2.57
CA PHE A 39 -11.24 -0.23 -3.18
C PHE A 39 -12.56 -0.95 -2.97
N GLN A 40 -12.85 -1.89 -3.87
CA GLN A 40 -14.03 -2.77 -3.75
C GLN A 40 -13.58 -4.15 -3.30
N PRO A 41 -14.39 -4.88 -2.53
CA PRO A 41 -14.08 -6.28 -2.19
C PRO A 41 -13.90 -7.09 -3.47
N MET A 42 -12.94 -8.01 -3.44
CA MET A 42 -12.61 -8.91 -4.56
C MET A 42 -11.97 -8.22 -5.76
N SER A 43 -11.63 -6.93 -5.66
CA SER A 43 -10.92 -6.23 -6.71
C SER A 43 -9.41 -6.49 -6.59
N LEU A 44 -8.68 -6.17 -7.66
CA LEU A 44 -7.22 -6.29 -7.69
C LEU A 44 -6.58 -4.95 -7.40
N ALA A 45 -5.45 -5.00 -6.70
CA ALA A 45 -4.68 -3.80 -6.37
C ALA A 45 -3.20 -4.16 -6.37
N VAL A 46 -2.34 -3.14 -6.41
CA VAL A 46 -0.90 -3.35 -6.27
C VAL A 46 -0.56 -3.30 -4.79
N TYR A 47 0.00 -4.39 -4.27
CA TYR A 47 0.39 -4.49 -2.87
C TYR A 47 1.90 -4.40 -2.73
N PHE A 48 2.35 -3.50 -1.85
CA PHE A 48 3.77 -3.33 -1.52
C PHE A 48 3.98 -3.80 -0.09
N GLU A 49 4.88 -4.77 0.08
CA GLU A 49 5.13 -5.36 1.40
C GLU A 49 5.83 -4.39 2.35
N VAL A 50 5.66 -4.63 3.65
CA VAL A 50 6.40 -3.91 4.69
C VAL A 50 7.90 -4.09 4.43
N ASP A 51 8.66 -3.04 4.71
CA ASP A 51 10.11 -2.94 4.47
C ASP A 51 10.50 -2.74 3.00
N SER A 52 9.52 -2.60 2.10
CA SER A 52 9.82 -2.19 0.73
C SER A 52 10.42 -0.78 0.73
N PHE A 53 11.42 -0.57 -0.13
CA PHE A 53 12.04 0.74 -0.31
C PHE A 53 11.62 1.27 -1.67
N LEU A 54 10.73 2.27 -1.67
CA LEU A 54 10.12 2.77 -2.90
C LEU A 54 10.87 4.00 -3.42
N PRO A 55 11.01 4.11 -4.75
CA PRO A 55 11.75 5.24 -5.33
C PRO A 55 11.00 6.56 -5.17
N ILE A 56 11.74 7.66 -5.32
CA ILE A 56 11.14 8.99 -5.31
C ILE A 56 10.41 9.20 -6.64
N ARG A 57 9.10 9.03 -6.61
CA ARG A 57 8.23 9.19 -7.78
C ARG A 57 6.94 9.88 -7.32
N PRO A 58 6.28 10.63 -8.21
CA PRO A 58 5.05 11.33 -7.84
C PRO A 58 3.98 10.43 -7.21
N VAL A 59 3.87 9.20 -7.69
CA VAL A 59 2.87 8.25 -7.17
C VAL A 59 3.10 7.90 -5.69
N PHE A 60 4.34 8.05 -5.20
CA PHE A 60 4.69 7.74 -3.82
C PHE A 60 4.91 8.97 -2.94
N GLU A 61 4.77 10.18 -3.48
CA GLU A 61 5.09 11.39 -2.72
C GLU A 61 4.24 11.59 -1.47
N PHE A 62 3.06 11.03 -1.41
CA PHE A 62 2.23 11.11 -0.21
C PHE A 62 2.88 10.42 1.00
N LEU A 63 3.91 9.62 0.78
CA LEU A 63 4.63 8.91 1.85
C LEU A 63 5.75 9.75 2.47
N ARG A 64 6.05 10.92 1.91
CA ARG A 64 7.22 11.70 2.34
C ARG A 64 7.23 12.00 3.83
N ALA A 65 6.12 12.40 4.38
CA ALA A 65 6.03 12.80 5.79
C ALA A 65 6.30 11.63 6.76
N SER A 66 5.94 10.41 6.36
CA SER A 66 6.00 9.26 7.26
C SER A 66 7.11 8.26 6.95
N SER A 67 7.57 8.21 5.70
CA SER A 67 8.39 7.09 5.24
C SER A 67 9.69 7.49 4.54
N TYR A 68 9.91 8.78 4.34
CA TYR A 68 11.13 9.23 3.66
C TYR A 68 12.38 8.82 4.42
N LYS A 69 13.37 8.30 3.68
CA LYS A 69 14.65 7.92 4.26
C LYS A 69 15.75 8.09 3.22
N LYS A 70 16.89 8.60 3.69
CA LYS A 70 18.09 8.70 2.87
C LYS A 70 19.16 7.82 3.47
N THR A 71 19.74 6.94 2.67
CA THR A 71 20.80 6.05 3.12
C THR A 71 22.01 6.16 2.20
N ASP A 72 23.18 5.81 2.73
CA ASP A 72 24.41 5.85 1.94
C ASP A 72 24.47 4.77 0.87
N VAL A 73 23.74 3.68 1.10
CA VAL A 73 23.75 2.53 0.18
C VAL A 73 22.65 2.62 -0.86
N MET A 74 21.44 2.97 -0.44
CA MET A 74 20.24 2.95 -1.30
C MET A 74 19.82 4.33 -1.81
N GLY A 75 20.46 5.40 -1.32
CA GLY A 75 20.08 6.76 -1.67
C GLY A 75 18.78 7.18 -0.98
N GLU A 76 17.98 7.98 -1.66
CA GLU A 76 16.72 8.48 -1.14
C GLU A 76 15.56 7.59 -1.57
N GLY A 77 14.58 7.43 -0.70
CA GLY A 77 13.38 6.67 -1.03
C GLY A 77 12.38 6.67 0.11
N PHE A 78 11.32 5.90 -0.07
CA PHE A 78 10.29 5.76 0.95
C PHE A 78 10.29 4.32 1.45
N ARG A 79 10.64 4.15 2.73
CA ARG A 79 10.65 2.83 3.34
C ARG A 79 9.32 2.59 4.03
N LEU A 80 8.61 1.57 3.60
CA LEU A 80 7.33 1.21 4.19
C LEU A 80 7.54 0.54 5.53
N ARG A 81 6.76 0.97 6.53
CA ARG A 81 6.79 0.41 7.86
C ARG A 81 5.38 0.06 8.29
N THR A 82 5.28 -0.84 9.26
CA THR A 82 4.00 -1.11 9.88
C THR A 82 3.54 0.15 10.60
N MET A 83 2.33 0.60 10.28
CA MET A 83 1.73 1.80 10.85
C MET A 83 0.52 1.41 11.67
N LYS A 84 0.06 2.32 12.52
CA LYS A 84 -1.13 2.09 13.33
C LYS A 84 -2.07 3.27 13.19
N PHE A 85 -3.32 2.99 12.83
CA PHE A 85 -4.36 4.00 12.65
C PHE A 85 -5.60 3.58 13.46
N ARG A 86 -6.05 4.42 14.37
CA ARG A 86 -7.24 4.14 15.19
C ARG A 86 -7.18 2.75 15.83
N GLY A 87 -5.99 2.36 16.31
CA GLY A 87 -5.81 1.06 16.96
C GLY A 87 -5.62 -0.10 16.01
N GLN A 88 -5.71 0.12 14.69
CA GLN A 88 -5.56 -0.93 13.69
C GLN A 88 -4.17 -0.88 13.06
N ILE A 89 -3.56 -2.04 12.91
CA ILE A 89 -2.24 -2.15 12.28
C ILE A 89 -2.42 -2.15 10.77
N SER A 90 -1.58 -1.36 10.08
CA SER A 90 -1.52 -1.33 8.62
C SER A 90 -0.16 -1.85 8.19
N GLN A 91 -0.15 -2.94 7.41
CA GLN A 91 1.05 -3.67 7.04
C GLN A 91 1.27 -3.61 5.53
N GLY A 92 2.05 -2.63 5.10
CA GLY A 92 2.29 -2.43 3.68
C GLY A 92 1.41 -1.35 3.09
N LEU A 93 1.36 -1.32 1.76
CA LEU A 93 0.66 -0.28 1.03
C LEU A 93 -0.14 -0.89 -0.12
N LEU A 94 -1.37 -0.44 -0.29
CA LEU A 94 -2.21 -0.80 -1.43
C LEU A 94 -2.41 0.43 -2.30
N LEU A 95 -2.17 0.30 -3.60
CA LEU A 95 -2.44 1.36 -4.57
C LEU A 95 -3.27 0.81 -5.71
N PRO A 96 -4.12 1.66 -6.33
CA PRO A 96 -4.90 1.22 -7.48
C PRO A 96 -3.98 0.83 -8.64
N ILE A 97 -4.38 -0.19 -9.41
CA ILE A 97 -3.63 -0.60 -10.59
C ILE A 97 -3.51 0.56 -11.58
N ASP A 98 -4.52 1.42 -11.64
CA ASP A 98 -4.53 2.60 -12.51
C ASP A 98 -3.39 3.57 -12.25
N SER A 99 -2.80 3.52 -11.04
CA SER A 99 -1.62 4.34 -10.72
C SER A 99 -0.36 3.88 -11.45
N PHE A 100 -0.42 2.68 -12.07
CA PHE A 100 0.72 2.08 -12.76
C PHE A 100 0.28 1.56 -14.14
N PRO A 101 0.15 2.47 -15.13
CA PRO A 101 -0.32 2.07 -16.47
C PRO A 101 0.53 0.96 -17.09
N GLU A 102 1.84 0.95 -16.81
CA GLU A 102 2.75 -0.07 -17.34
C GLU A 102 2.38 -1.47 -16.82
N ILE A 103 1.91 -1.58 -15.59
CA ILE A 103 1.49 -2.86 -15.03
C ILE A 103 0.18 -3.30 -15.68
N GLY A 104 -0.76 -2.35 -15.86
CA GLY A 104 -2.03 -2.64 -16.49
C GLY A 104 -1.86 -3.18 -17.90
N ARG A 105 -0.93 -2.62 -18.67
CA ARG A 105 -0.64 -3.09 -20.02
C ARG A 105 -0.09 -4.51 -20.02
N ALA A 106 0.74 -4.84 -19.04
CA ALA A 106 1.33 -6.17 -18.95
C ALA A 106 0.31 -7.26 -18.63
N HIS A 107 -0.85 -6.89 -18.12
CA HIS A 107 -1.87 -7.84 -17.71
C HIS A 107 -3.11 -7.86 -18.60
N VAL A 108 -3.07 -7.12 -19.68
CA VAL A 108 -4.16 -7.10 -20.64
C VAL A 108 -4.03 -8.24 -21.65
#